data_1e2a4e700b8762b12b00fb8ab0320451
#
_entry.id   1e2a4e700b8762b12b00fb8ab0320451
#
_cell.length_a   1.000
_cell.length_b   1.000
_cell.length_c   1.000
_cell.angle_alpha   90.00
_cell.angle_beta   90.00
_cell.angle_gamma   90.00
#
_symmetry.space_group_name_H-M   'P 1'
#
loop_
_entity.id
_entity.type
_entity.pdbx_description
1 polymer ?
#
loop_
_entity_poly.entity_id
_entity_poly.type
_entity_poly.pdbx_seq_one_letter_code
_entity_poly.pdbx_strand_id
1 'polypeptide(L)'
;MRDFMKRINFPILLLAATMTVSVQAMAQAPDIAYGKVTALAPVNSPWDRHWDYFKAKINSASSVEMEYFIRGEIGTEEQMLTALRRNRVQIGGNTMWGLAGIIPESAVPMIPFLFESEEEVDFIFDNYLKGPFTDLLAERGLVFLDWSEVGWNNLYSNKAVLTPADAAELKLRGSPNLAAQMFLQSIGADSIPLGTSDIGPALQTGLVDGGLSSMVFFYYALSDFASHVTETRQSYDQGINMANMRWWDSLSEEQRRVVRDSFFPIGAARTDIRKLIQTLRSDLISRGTKLHRLTDEQRLQWVTVTKKSHDAILDEIGGRARDVYATIVEGKRAFAEQAN
;
A
#
# COMPACT_ATOMS: atom_id res chain seq x y z
N MET A 1 -87.49 30.30 -39.62
CA MET A 1 -87.09 31.56 -38.96
C MET A 1 -85.76 31.26 -38.28
N ARG A 2 -84.74 31.50 -39.00
CA ARG A 2 -83.60 32.43 -38.74
C ARG A 2 -82.79 32.10 -37.49
N ASP A 3 -81.61 31.63 -37.73
CA ASP A 3 -80.29 32.22 -37.49
C ASP A 3 -79.74 31.90 -36.08
N PHE A 4 -78.63 31.28 -35.95
CA PHE A 4 -77.31 31.92 -35.93
C PHE A 4 -76.19 30.81 -35.76
N MET A 5 -75.45 30.59 -36.81
CA MET A 5 -74.16 29.85 -36.73
C MET A 5 -73.08 30.80 -36.15
N LYS A 6 -72.51 30.52 -35.00
CA LYS A 6 -71.26 31.18 -34.56
C LYS A 6 -70.12 30.17 -34.72
N ARG A 7 -69.24 30.51 -35.66
CA ARG A 7 -67.96 29.88 -35.83
C ARG A 7 -67.05 30.20 -34.66
N ILE A 8 -66.53 29.15 -33.97
CA ILE A 8 -65.47 29.28 -33.00
C ILE A 8 -64.15 28.93 -33.69
N ASN A 9 -63.30 29.93 -33.95
CA ASN A 9 -61.91 29.74 -34.37
C ASN A 9 -61.06 29.37 -33.16
N PHE A 10 -60.50 28.16 -33.15
CA PHE A 10 -59.44 27.79 -32.26
C PHE A 10 -58.10 28.13 -32.92
N PRO A 11 -57.22 28.91 -32.28
CA PRO A 11 -55.84 29.06 -32.72
C PRO A 11 -55.04 27.84 -32.33
N ILE A 12 -54.43 27.17 -33.29
CA ILE A 12 -53.44 26.13 -33.07
C ILE A 12 -52.18 26.80 -32.58
N LEU A 13 -51.89 26.64 -31.26
CA LEU A 13 -50.64 27.05 -30.66
C LEU A 13 -49.58 26.00 -30.98
N LEU A 14 -48.69 26.30 -31.95
CA LEU A 14 -47.53 25.46 -32.25
C LEU A 14 -46.50 25.67 -31.13
N LEU A 15 -46.42 24.71 -30.21
CA LEU A 15 -45.40 24.71 -29.14
C LEU A 15 -44.11 24.17 -29.78
N ALA A 16 -43.20 25.06 -30.18
CA ALA A 16 -41.85 24.70 -30.60
C ALA A 16 -41.04 24.35 -29.35
N ALA A 17 -40.90 23.06 -29.08
CA ALA A 17 -39.99 22.57 -28.06
C ALA A 17 -38.54 22.76 -28.55
N THR A 18 -37.91 23.84 -28.12
CA THR A 18 -36.44 24.00 -28.27
C THR A 18 -35.73 23.04 -27.32
N MET A 19 -35.25 21.92 -27.85
CA MET A 19 -34.27 21.08 -27.15
C MET A 19 -32.96 21.87 -27.04
N THR A 20 -32.72 22.48 -25.88
CA THR A 20 -31.40 22.94 -25.51
C THR A 20 -30.52 21.72 -25.21
N VAL A 21 -29.73 21.33 -26.18
CA VAL A 21 -28.63 20.38 -25.97
C VAL A 21 -27.59 21.12 -25.12
N SER A 22 -27.57 20.84 -23.83
CA SER A 22 -26.49 21.28 -22.93
C SER A 22 -25.21 20.54 -23.34
N VAL A 23 -24.43 21.17 -24.20
CA VAL A 23 -23.03 20.77 -24.41
C VAL A 23 -22.30 21.07 -23.09
N GLN A 24 -22.15 20.07 -22.24
CA GLN A 24 -21.20 20.16 -21.15
C GLN A 24 -19.82 20.37 -21.79
N ALA A 25 -19.30 21.58 -21.65
CA ALA A 25 -17.91 21.87 -22.03
C ALA A 25 -17.02 20.95 -21.16
N MET A 26 -16.52 19.88 -21.71
CA MET A 26 -15.44 19.11 -21.09
C MET A 26 -14.27 20.07 -20.96
N ALA A 27 -13.86 20.36 -19.74
CA ALA A 27 -12.68 21.17 -19.50
C ALA A 27 -11.51 20.53 -20.27
N GLN A 28 -10.87 21.31 -21.13
CA GLN A 28 -9.72 20.85 -21.88
C GLN A 28 -8.59 20.54 -20.90
N ALA A 29 -7.94 19.37 -21.04
CA ALA A 29 -6.78 19.01 -20.24
C ALA A 29 -5.67 20.08 -20.42
N PRO A 30 -4.89 20.38 -19.37
CA PRO A 30 -3.81 21.36 -19.47
C PRO A 30 -2.72 20.86 -20.44
N ASP A 31 -2.07 21.76 -21.15
CA ASP A 31 -0.95 21.44 -22.05
C ASP A 31 0.19 20.79 -21.27
N ILE A 32 0.47 21.27 -20.06
CA ILE A 32 1.41 20.67 -19.11
C ILE A 32 0.66 20.39 -17.80
N ALA A 33 0.68 19.14 -17.37
CA ALA A 33 0.11 18.74 -16.10
C ALA A 33 1.15 18.89 -14.98
N TYR A 34 0.83 19.69 -13.98
CA TYR A 34 1.66 19.87 -12.79
C TYR A 34 1.19 18.98 -11.65
N GLY A 35 2.15 18.40 -10.94
CA GLY A 35 1.84 17.58 -9.78
C GLY A 35 2.99 17.50 -8.77
N LYS A 36 2.67 16.91 -7.62
CA LYS A 36 3.61 16.62 -6.53
C LYS A 36 3.55 15.15 -6.20
N VAL A 37 4.73 14.57 -5.98
CA VAL A 37 4.89 13.16 -5.60
C VAL A 37 5.32 13.08 -4.16
N THR A 38 4.75 12.14 -3.39
CA THR A 38 5.22 11.83 -2.04
C THR A 38 5.45 10.34 -1.85
N ALA A 39 6.48 9.97 -1.11
CA ALA A 39 6.80 8.61 -0.71
C ALA A 39 7.72 8.61 0.52
N LEU A 40 7.95 7.41 1.08
CA LEU A 40 8.93 7.17 2.13
C LEU A 40 10.00 6.21 1.60
N ALA A 41 10.95 6.72 0.84
CA ALA A 41 12.06 5.96 0.29
C ALA A 41 13.38 6.39 0.96
N PRO A 42 13.96 5.60 1.87
CA PRO A 42 15.25 5.91 2.45
C PRO A 42 16.32 6.12 1.39
N VAL A 43 17.22 7.06 1.63
CA VAL A 43 18.29 7.42 0.69
C VAL A 43 19.11 6.18 0.32
N ASN A 44 19.43 6.03 -0.97
CA ASN A 44 20.16 4.91 -1.56
C ASN A 44 19.42 3.55 -1.50
N SER A 45 18.18 3.50 -1.01
CA SER A 45 17.36 2.29 -1.06
C SER A 45 16.96 1.94 -2.50
N PRO A 46 16.49 0.71 -2.78
CA PRO A 46 15.93 0.40 -4.09
C PRO A 46 14.73 1.30 -4.43
N TRP A 47 13.91 1.66 -3.46
CA TRP A 47 12.77 2.56 -3.67
C TRP A 47 13.20 3.98 -4.07
N ASP A 48 14.28 4.51 -3.49
CA ASP A 48 14.88 5.80 -3.89
C ASP A 48 15.28 5.76 -5.37
N ARG A 49 15.95 4.67 -5.81
CA ARG A 49 16.32 4.46 -7.23
C ARG A 49 15.10 4.27 -8.15
N HIS A 50 14.04 3.60 -7.70
CA HIS A 50 12.82 3.45 -8.47
C HIS A 50 12.11 4.80 -8.67
N TRP A 51 12.14 5.68 -7.68
CA TRP A 51 11.64 7.05 -7.81
C TRP A 51 12.54 7.92 -8.67
N ASP A 52 13.87 7.73 -8.64
CA ASP A 52 14.77 8.41 -9.58
C ASP A 52 14.50 7.97 -11.03
N TYR A 53 14.20 6.69 -11.26
CA TYR A 53 13.75 6.21 -12.57
C TYR A 53 12.44 6.89 -13.00
N PHE A 54 11.43 6.93 -12.14
CA PHE A 54 10.17 7.62 -12.39
C PHE A 54 10.41 9.09 -12.77
N LYS A 55 11.22 9.78 -11.99
CA LYS A 55 11.60 11.18 -12.23
C LYS A 55 12.27 11.36 -13.58
N ALA A 56 13.20 10.48 -13.96
CA ALA A 56 13.87 10.56 -15.25
C ALA A 56 12.90 10.36 -16.42
N LYS A 57 11.94 9.44 -16.28
CA LYS A 57 10.89 9.20 -17.28
C LYS A 57 9.94 10.39 -17.42
N ILE A 58 9.45 10.93 -16.32
CA ILE A 58 8.59 12.12 -16.32
C ILE A 58 9.33 13.31 -16.97
N ASN A 59 10.58 13.56 -16.59
CA ASN A 59 11.37 14.67 -17.13
C ASN A 59 11.67 14.51 -18.63
N SER A 60 11.59 13.30 -19.19
CA SER A 60 11.74 13.07 -20.63
C SER A 60 10.45 13.37 -21.42
N ALA A 61 9.33 13.54 -20.74
CA ALA A 61 8.04 13.89 -21.34
C ALA A 61 7.78 15.37 -21.13
N SER A 62 7.37 16.08 -22.18
CA SER A 62 7.11 17.54 -22.12
C SER A 62 5.71 17.88 -21.59
N SER A 63 4.84 16.88 -21.37
CA SER A 63 3.43 17.08 -21.02
C SER A 63 3.13 16.96 -19.53
N VAL A 64 4.11 16.57 -18.69
CA VAL A 64 3.95 16.38 -17.25
C VAL A 64 5.18 16.92 -16.51
N GLU A 65 4.97 17.73 -15.48
CA GLU A 65 6.00 18.23 -14.58
C GLU A 65 5.67 17.87 -13.13
N MET A 66 6.66 17.41 -12.36
CA MET A 66 6.47 16.95 -10.98
C MET A 66 7.50 17.54 -10.02
N GLU A 67 7.02 17.87 -8.81
CA GLU A 67 7.84 18.16 -7.64
C GLU A 67 7.88 16.92 -6.73
N TYR A 68 9.03 16.61 -6.12
CA TYR A 68 9.26 15.34 -5.46
C TYR A 68 9.56 15.49 -3.97
N PHE A 69 8.77 14.82 -3.14
CA PHE A 69 8.88 14.69 -1.69
C PHE A 69 8.94 13.20 -1.33
N ILE A 70 9.99 12.51 -1.77
CA ILE A 70 10.05 11.04 -1.79
C ILE A 70 10.82 10.43 -0.60
N ARG A 71 11.33 11.27 0.31
CA ARG A 71 12.15 10.82 1.46
C ARG A 71 11.51 11.10 2.81
N GLY A 72 10.19 11.20 2.83
CA GLY A 72 9.42 11.46 4.05
C GLY A 72 9.32 12.93 4.45
N GLU A 73 9.57 13.87 3.54
CA GLU A 73 9.50 15.32 3.80
C GLU A 73 8.08 15.78 4.16
N ILE A 74 7.05 15.04 3.73
CA ILE A 74 5.65 15.30 4.08
C ILE A 74 5.30 14.75 5.49
N GLY A 75 6.15 13.87 6.05
CA GLY A 75 5.95 13.22 7.35
C GLY A 75 5.60 11.74 7.27
N THR A 76 4.71 11.25 8.14
CA THR A 76 4.31 9.85 8.20
C THR A 76 3.47 9.44 6.97
N GLU A 77 3.31 8.12 6.74
CA GLU A 77 2.46 7.62 5.65
C GLU A 77 1.01 8.10 5.77
N GLU A 78 0.47 8.24 6.98
CA GLU A 78 -0.88 8.76 7.23
C GLU A 78 -0.98 10.26 6.85
N GLN A 79 0.07 11.03 7.10
CA GLN A 79 0.15 12.44 6.68
C GLN A 79 0.25 12.55 5.16
N MET A 80 1.06 11.70 4.52
CA MET A 80 1.16 11.61 3.06
C MET A 80 -0.17 11.25 2.41
N LEU A 81 -0.87 10.23 2.92
CA LEU A 81 -2.21 9.83 2.45
C LEU A 81 -3.25 10.94 2.65
N THR A 82 -3.18 11.65 3.77
CA THR A 82 -4.05 12.81 4.00
C THR A 82 -3.78 13.93 2.98
N ALA A 83 -2.51 14.19 2.67
CA ALA A 83 -2.13 15.18 1.66
C ALA A 83 -2.59 14.75 0.26
N LEU A 84 -2.44 13.47 -0.08
CA LEU A 84 -2.89 12.89 -1.35
C LEU A 84 -4.42 13.01 -1.52
N ARG A 85 -5.20 12.59 -0.54
CA ARG A 85 -6.67 12.70 -0.58
C ARG A 85 -7.17 14.14 -0.70
N ARG A 86 -6.48 15.08 -0.06
CA ARG A 86 -6.80 16.51 -0.13
C ARG A 86 -6.28 17.20 -1.39
N ASN A 87 -5.67 16.44 -2.30
CA ASN A 87 -5.05 16.95 -3.53
C ASN A 87 -3.93 17.99 -3.27
N ARG A 88 -3.25 17.91 -2.13
CA ARG A 88 -2.05 18.71 -1.83
C ARG A 88 -0.82 18.13 -2.49
N VAL A 89 -0.81 16.81 -2.67
CA VAL A 89 0.09 16.04 -3.53
C VAL A 89 -0.77 15.20 -4.48
N GLN A 90 -0.26 14.87 -5.65
CA GLN A 90 -1.03 14.25 -6.73
C GLN A 90 -0.74 12.78 -6.90
N ILE A 91 0.47 12.34 -6.56
CA ILE A 91 0.89 10.94 -6.59
C ILE A 91 1.47 10.58 -5.22
N GLY A 92 1.12 9.39 -4.72
CA GLY A 92 1.64 8.85 -3.47
C GLY A 92 2.09 7.40 -3.63
N GLY A 93 3.27 7.08 -3.11
CA GLY A 93 3.74 5.72 -2.89
C GLY A 93 3.67 5.39 -1.39
N ASN A 94 2.88 4.39 -1.03
CA ASN A 94 2.66 3.96 0.35
C ASN A 94 2.77 2.45 0.47
N THR A 95 2.90 1.95 1.69
CA THR A 95 2.78 0.53 2.01
C THR A 95 1.32 0.16 2.31
N MET A 96 0.99 -1.14 2.29
CA MET A 96 -0.30 -1.62 2.79
C MET A 96 -0.49 -1.26 4.27
N TRP A 97 0.61 -1.16 5.04
CA TRP A 97 0.57 -0.72 6.42
C TRP A 97 0.06 0.71 6.56
N GLY A 98 0.63 1.64 5.77
CA GLY A 98 0.19 3.03 5.78
C GLY A 98 -1.22 3.19 5.23
N LEU A 99 -1.57 2.44 4.18
CA LEU A 99 -2.88 2.49 3.54
C LEU A 99 -4.03 2.12 4.47
N ALA A 100 -3.79 1.24 5.46
CA ALA A 100 -4.81 0.79 6.42
C ALA A 100 -5.45 1.94 7.23
N GLY A 101 -4.78 3.08 7.34
CA GLY A 101 -5.35 4.28 7.99
C GLY A 101 -6.56 4.88 7.26
N ILE A 102 -6.76 4.58 5.97
CA ILE A 102 -7.89 5.07 5.17
C ILE A 102 -8.68 3.94 4.49
N ILE A 103 -8.06 2.79 4.29
CA ILE A 103 -8.65 1.57 3.74
C ILE A 103 -8.28 0.42 4.69
N PRO A 104 -9.07 0.18 5.76
CA PRO A 104 -8.77 -0.87 6.74
C PRO A 104 -8.58 -2.24 6.12
N GLU A 105 -9.27 -2.52 5.01
CA GLU A 105 -9.16 -3.76 4.25
C GLU A 105 -7.74 -4.05 3.72
N SER A 106 -6.88 -3.04 3.62
CA SER A 106 -5.46 -3.24 3.25
C SER A 106 -4.67 -4.01 4.31
N ALA A 107 -5.20 -4.14 5.52
CA ALA A 107 -4.63 -5.01 6.54
C ALA A 107 -4.86 -6.51 6.27
N VAL A 108 -5.84 -6.88 5.44
CA VAL A 108 -6.20 -8.29 5.18
C VAL A 108 -5.05 -9.09 4.54
N PRO A 109 -4.36 -8.60 3.48
CA PRO A 109 -3.20 -9.32 2.94
C PRO A 109 -2.03 -9.45 3.93
N MET A 110 -2.04 -8.66 5.00
CA MET A 110 -1.01 -8.67 6.03
C MET A 110 -1.35 -9.55 7.25
N ILE A 111 -2.47 -10.28 7.21
CA ILE A 111 -2.81 -11.26 8.23
C ILE A 111 -1.64 -12.24 8.39
N PRO A 112 -1.21 -12.54 9.64
CA PRO A 112 -0.01 -13.33 9.89
C PRO A 112 -0.06 -14.72 9.25
N PHE A 113 1.03 -15.08 8.57
CA PHE A 113 1.20 -16.38 7.91
C PHE A 113 0.11 -16.74 6.89
N LEU A 114 -0.47 -15.70 6.25
CA LEU A 114 -1.48 -15.89 5.20
C LEU A 114 -0.85 -16.42 3.91
N PHE A 115 0.36 -15.99 3.58
CA PHE A 115 1.09 -16.40 2.38
C PHE A 115 2.29 -17.29 2.72
N GLU A 116 2.63 -18.21 1.79
CA GLU A 116 3.72 -19.16 1.97
C GLU A 116 4.96 -18.82 1.14
N SER A 117 4.79 -18.23 -0.04
CA SER A 117 5.89 -17.92 -0.95
C SER A 117 5.71 -16.55 -1.64
N GLU A 118 6.79 -16.05 -2.25
CA GLU A 118 6.80 -14.82 -3.02
C GLU A 118 6.02 -14.98 -4.33
N GLU A 119 6.09 -16.17 -4.95
CA GLU A 119 5.39 -16.51 -6.16
C GLU A 119 3.87 -16.54 -5.94
N GLU A 120 3.43 -17.09 -4.80
CA GLU A 120 2.02 -17.07 -4.39
C GLU A 120 1.53 -15.64 -4.19
N VAL A 121 2.31 -14.79 -3.52
CA VAL A 121 1.99 -13.37 -3.33
C VAL A 121 1.84 -12.67 -4.68
N ASP A 122 2.83 -12.81 -5.56
CA ASP A 122 2.81 -12.18 -6.89
C ASP A 122 1.57 -12.57 -7.67
N PHE A 123 1.29 -13.87 -7.71
CA PHE A 123 0.12 -14.39 -8.42
C PHE A 123 -1.19 -13.81 -7.88
N ILE A 124 -1.35 -13.73 -6.57
CA ILE A 124 -2.58 -13.26 -5.93
C ILE A 124 -2.73 -11.75 -6.08
N PHE A 125 -1.68 -10.97 -5.86
CA PHE A 125 -1.75 -9.52 -6.01
C PHE A 125 -2.04 -9.11 -7.45
N ASP A 126 -1.39 -9.74 -8.43
CA ASP A 126 -1.52 -9.37 -9.83
C ASP A 126 -2.86 -9.79 -10.45
N ASN A 127 -3.39 -10.96 -10.05
CA ASN A 127 -4.57 -11.54 -10.69
C ASN A 127 -5.85 -11.41 -9.88
N TYR A 128 -5.78 -11.28 -8.55
CA TYR A 128 -6.94 -11.31 -7.68
C TYR A 128 -7.17 -10.02 -6.90
N LEU A 129 -6.12 -9.33 -6.43
CA LEU A 129 -6.27 -8.17 -5.55
C LEU A 129 -6.29 -6.84 -6.28
N LYS A 130 -5.78 -6.74 -7.50
CA LYS A 130 -5.77 -5.49 -8.26
C LYS A 130 -7.17 -4.89 -8.43
N GLY A 131 -8.17 -5.70 -8.81
CA GLY A 131 -9.57 -5.27 -8.97
C GLY A 131 -10.16 -4.72 -7.66
N PRO A 132 -10.25 -5.54 -6.61
CA PRO A 132 -10.74 -5.10 -5.29
C PRO A 132 -10.06 -3.84 -4.76
N PHE A 133 -8.75 -3.72 -4.87
CA PHE A 133 -8.03 -2.51 -4.42
C PHE A 133 -8.27 -1.30 -5.32
N THR A 134 -8.48 -1.48 -6.62
CA THR A 134 -8.91 -0.39 -7.50
C THR A 134 -10.25 0.19 -7.04
N ASP A 135 -11.21 -0.66 -6.69
CA ASP A 135 -12.54 -0.24 -6.22
C ASP A 135 -12.46 0.44 -4.84
N LEU A 136 -11.73 -0.15 -3.90
CA LEU A 136 -11.54 0.40 -2.55
C LEU A 136 -10.88 1.80 -2.59
N LEU A 137 -9.91 2.00 -3.47
CA LEU A 137 -9.25 3.28 -3.68
C LEU A 137 -10.20 4.30 -4.30
N ALA A 138 -10.97 3.89 -5.31
CA ALA A 138 -11.93 4.75 -5.99
C ALA A 138 -12.98 5.31 -5.02
N GLU A 139 -13.48 4.50 -4.09
CA GLU A 139 -14.39 4.91 -3.03
C GLU A 139 -13.80 5.98 -2.10
N ARG A 140 -12.48 6.09 -2.05
CA ARG A 140 -11.73 7.09 -1.24
C ARG A 140 -11.21 8.27 -2.07
N GLY A 141 -11.60 8.36 -3.36
CA GLY A 141 -11.16 9.41 -4.26
C GLY A 141 -9.71 9.28 -4.73
N LEU A 142 -9.22 8.05 -4.78
CA LEU A 142 -7.88 7.69 -5.23
C LEU A 142 -7.95 6.76 -6.45
N VAL A 143 -6.89 6.76 -7.24
CA VAL A 143 -6.72 5.92 -8.43
C VAL A 143 -5.56 4.98 -8.19
N PHE A 144 -5.78 3.69 -8.40
CA PHE A 144 -4.70 2.70 -8.45
C PHE A 144 -3.81 2.95 -9.67
N LEU A 145 -2.51 3.04 -9.48
CA LEU A 145 -1.55 3.18 -10.57
C LEU A 145 -0.76 1.88 -10.77
N ASP A 146 -0.06 1.44 -9.74
CA ASP A 146 0.74 0.20 -9.80
C ASP A 146 1.04 -0.33 -8.39
N TRP A 147 1.44 -1.60 -8.31
CA TRP A 147 2.06 -2.18 -7.11
C TRP A 147 3.52 -1.72 -6.99
N SER A 148 4.05 -1.78 -5.77
CA SER A 148 5.47 -1.61 -5.49
C SER A 148 5.93 -2.71 -4.54
N GLU A 149 7.13 -3.22 -4.72
CA GLU A 149 7.66 -4.32 -3.92
C GLU A 149 8.21 -3.84 -2.59
N VAL A 150 7.86 -4.52 -1.48
CA VAL A 150 8.43 -4.29 -0.15
C VAL A 150 9.03 -5.57 0.42
N GLY A 151 8.26 -6.65 0.49
CA GLY A 151 8.73 -7.98 0.88
C GLY A 151 8.28 -8.43 2.27
N TRP A 152 8.86 -9.54 2.72
CA TRP A 152 8.52 -10.16 3.99
C TRP A 152 8.86 -9.27 5.19
N ASN A 153 7.89 -9.10 6.07
CA ASN A 153 8.12 -8.52 7.39
C ASN A 153 8.72 -9.55 8.34
N ASN A 154 9.63 -9.06 9.15
CA ASN A 154 10.40 -9.82 10.12
C ASN A 154 10.38 -9.08 11.46
N LEU A 155 10.70 -9.79 12.54
CA LEU A 155 10.84 -9.17 13.85
C LEU A 155 12.29 -8.70 14.04
N TYR A 156 12.49 -7.47 14.46
CA TYR A 156 13.79 -6.94 14.88
C TYR A 156 13.74 -6.51 16.36
N SER A 157 14.87 -6.60 17.06
CA SER A 157 14.95 -6.30 18.50
C SER A 157 16.39 -6.14 18.98
N ASN A 158 16.55 -5.77 20.25
CA ASN A 158 17.84 -5.70 20.91
C ASN A 158 18.27 -7.01 21.60
N LYS A 159 17.44 -8.06 21.52
CA LYS A 159 17.76 -9.42 21.99
C LYS A 159 17.23 -10.49 21.01
N ALA A 160 17.71 -11.72 21.11
CA ALA A 160 17.18 -12.81 20.31
C ALA A 160 15.71 -13.12 20.69
N VAL A 161 14.84 -13.25 19.67
CA VAL A 161 13.42 -13.60 19.82
C VAL A 161 13.14 -14.72 18.83
N LEU A 162 13.23 -15.98 19.28
CA LEU A 162 13.13 -17.17 18.41
C LEU A 162 11.75 -17.82 18.49
N THR A 163 11.06 -17.64 19.60
CA THR A 163 9.73 -18.17 19.86
C THR A 163 8.78 -17.07 20.29
N PRO A 164 7.45 -17.27 20.21
CA PRO A 164 6.48 -16.31 20.76
C PRO A 164 6.72 -15.98 22.25
N ALA A 165 7.17 -16.97 23.03
CA ALA A 165 7.48 -16.78 24.45
C ALA A 165 8.63 -15.79 24.69
N ASP A 166 9.60 -15.69 23.76
CA ASP A 166 10.69 -14.73 23.86
C ASP A 166 10.23 -13.29 23.60
N ALA A 167 9.11 -13.13 22.91
CA ALA A 167 8.48 -11.84 22.60
C ALA A 167 7.56 -11.35 23.72
N ALA A 168 7.11 -12.25 24.61
CA ALA A 168 6.25 -11.90 25.72
C ALA A 168 6.88 -10.79 26.56
N GLU A 169 6.07 -9.80 26.95
CA GLU A 169 6.47 -8.65 27.76
C GLU A 169 7.43 -7.66 27.07
N LEU A 170 7.83 -7.93 25.80
CA LEU A 170 8.56 -6.91 25.03
C LEU A 170 7.61 -5.82 24.53
N LYS A 171 8.08 -4.58 24.61
CA LYS A 171 7.46 -3.43 23.96
C LYS A 171 7.88 -3.44 22.49
N LEU A 172 7.02 -3.92 21.63
CA LEU A 172 7.32 -3.99 20.20
C LEU A 172 6.54 -2.94 19.42
N ARG A 173 7.24 -2.23 18.57
CA ARG A 173 6.60 -1.32 17.65
C ARG A 173 5.68 -2.10 16.71
N GLY A 174 4.38 -1.85 16.79
CA GLY A 174 3.42 -2.15 15.76
C GLY A 174 3.23 -0.94 14.85
N SER A 175 2.91 -1.18 13.58
CA SER A 175 2.33 -0.14 12.74
C SER A 175 0.93 0.22 13.29
N PRO A 176 0.37 1.39 12.96
CA PRO A 176 -1.06 1.66 13.19
C PRO A 176 -2.00 0.65 12.52
N ASN A 177 -1.49 -0.23 11.66
CA ASN A 177 -2.22 -1.33 11.03
C ASN A 177 -2.70 -2.37 12.06
N LEU A 178 -3.97 -2.69 12.01
CA LEU A 178 -4.63 -3.59 12.97
C LEU A 178 -4.05 -5.01 12.94
N ALA A 179 -3.76 -5.57 11.75
CA ALA A 179 -3.19 -6.92 11.65
C ALA A 179 -1.83 -7.02 12.36
N ALA A 180 -0.99 -5.97 12.26
CA ALA A 180 0.28 -5.92 12.97
C ALA A 180 0.11 -5.83 14.49
N GLN A 181 -0.83 -5.00 14.95
CA GLN A 181 -1.12 -4.86 16.38
C GLN A 181 -1.65 -6.17 16.97
N MET A 182 -2.64 -6.79 16.32
CA MET A 182 -3.21 -8.07 16.77
C MET A 182 -2.20 -9.23 16.68
N PHE A 183 -1.29 -9.21 15.70
CA PHE A 183 -0.18 -10.15 15.67
C PHE A 183 0.68 -10.03 16.94
N LEU A 184 1.13 -8.83 17.28
CA LEU A 184 1.95 -8.59 18.46
C LEU A 184 1.23 -8.99 19.75
N GLN A 185 -0.05 -8.66 19.87
CA GLN A 185 -0.89 -9.07 21.00
C GLN A 185 -1.03 -10.60 21.09
N SER A 186 -1.19 -11.28 19.95
CA SER A 186 -1.34 -12.74 19.90
C SER A 186 -0.12 -13.51 20.42
N ILE A 187 1.05 -12.89 20.35
CA ILE A 187 2.32 -13.45 20.84
C ILE A 187 2.68 -12.95 22.26
N GLY A 188 1.80 -12.19 22.90
CA GLY A 188 1.99 -11.68 24.25
C GLY A 188 2.89 -10.45 24.37
N ALA A 189 3.25 -9.81 23.25
CA ALA A 189 4.03 -8.57 23.24
C ALA A 189 3.15 -7.37 23.54
N ASP A 190 3.73 -6.35 24.17
CA ASP A 190 3.10 -5.03 24.33
C ASP A 190 3.25 -4.26 22.99
N SER A 191 2.14 -4.04 22.31
CA SER A 191 2.12 -3.40 21.00
C SER A 191 2.05 -1.88 21.12
N ILE A 192 3.13 -1.20 20.74
CA ILE A 192 3.20 0.26 20.72
C ILE A 192 3.02 0.76 19.28
N PRO A 193 1.88 1.35 18.93
CA PRO A 193 1.65 1.87 17.58
C PRO A 193 2.45 3.16 17.35
N LEU A 194 3.40 3.12 16.42
CA LEU A 194 4.23 4.26 16.03
C LEU A 194 4.32 4.37 14.52
N GLY A 195 4.26 5.61 14.02
CA GLY A 195 4.57 5.96 12.63
C GLY A 195 6.01 5.58 12.26
N THR A 196 6.25 5.41 10.97
CA THR A 196 7.55 4.93 10.47
C THR A 196 8.70 5.89 10.83
N SER A 197 8.45 7.20 10.83
CA SER A 197 9.45 8.23 11.16
C SER A 197 9.86 8.22 12.63
N ASP A 198 9.04 7.67 13.53
CA ASP A 198 9.22 7.72 14.97
C ASP A 198 10.00 6.52 15.52
N ILE A 199 10.26 5.51 14.68
CA ILE A 199 10.85 4.23 15.12
C ILE A 199 12.28 4.42 15.67
N GLY A 200 13.14 5.14 14.95
CA GLY A 200 14.53 5.36 15.37
C GLY A 200 14.63 6.03 16.74
N PRO A 201 13.98 7.19 16.96
CA PRO A 201 13.93 7.84 18.28
C PRO A 201 13.34 6.93 19.38
N ALA A 202 12.31 6.14 19.09
CA ALA A 202 11.69 5.24 20.05
C ALA A 202 12.63 4.10 20.50
N LEU A 203 13.42 3.55 19.59
CA LEU A 203 14.46 2.56 19.90
C LEU A 203 15.60 3.17 20.72
N GLN A 204 16.06 4.38 20.38
CA GLN A 204 17.12 5.07 21.09
C GLN A 204 16.75 5.40 22.54
N THR A 205 15.50 5.76 22.78
CA THR A 205 15.00 6.11 24.11
C THR A 205 14.54 4.91 24.94
N GLY A 206 14.50 3.69 24.35
CA GLY A 206 13.96 2.50 25.00
C GLY A 206 12.43 2.54 25.18
N LEU A 207 11.73 3.39 24.42
CA LEU A 207 10.26 3.36 24.36
C LEU A 207 9.77 2.03 23.79
N VAL A 208 10.52 1.46 22.84
CA VAL A 208 10.30 0.13 22.28
C VAL A 208 11.61 -0.68 22.30
N ASP A 209 11.49 -1.99 22.48
CA ASP A 209 12.59 -2.96 22.48
C ASP A 209 12.90 -3.49 21.07
N GLY A 210 11.99 -3.27 20.12
CA GLY A 210 12.06 -3.77 18.76
C GLY A 210 10.76 -3.51 17.98
N GLY A 211 10.52 -4.28 16.94
CA GLY A 211 9.30 -4.15 16.14
C GLY A 211 9.29 -5.05 14.90
N LEU A 212 8.42 -4.70 13.95
CA LEU A 212 8.24 -5.41 12.69
C LEU A 212 8.72 -4.55 11.52
N SER A 213 9.44 -5.15 10.58
CA SER A 213 9.95 -4.45 9.39
C SER A 213 10.29 -5.41 8.26
N SER A 214 10.28 -4.90 7.03
CA SER A 214 10.94 -5.59 5.93
C SER A 214 12.47 -5.55 6.08
N MET A 215 13.17 -6.51 5.50
CA MET A 215 14.64 -6.58 5.55
C MET A 215 15.28 -5.33 4.94
N VAL A 216 14.70 -4.83 3.84
CA VAL A 216 15.22 -3.64 3.15
C VAL A 216 15.08 -2.40 4.02
N PHE A 217 13.88 -2.15 4.59
CA PHE A 217 13.68 -0.98 5.44
C PHE A 217 14.53 -1.08 6.72
N PHE A 218 14.64 -2.29 7.33
CA PHE A 218 15.52 -2.51 8.47
C PHE A 218 16.96 -2.11 8.13
N TYR A 219 17.49 -2.57 7.01
CA TYR A 219 18.86 -2.26 6.61
C TYR A 219 19.13 -0.76 6.46
N TYR A 220 18.27 -0.05 5.73
CA TYR A 220 18.51 1.37 5.40
C TYR A 220 18.12 2.36 6.50
N ALA A 221 17.23 1.98 7.41
CA ALA A 221 16.65 2.92 8.35
C ALA A 221 16.79 2.51 9.84
N LEU A 222 16.99 1.22 10.16
CA LEU A 222 16.86 0.72 11.52
C LEU A 222 18.09 -0.05 12.03
N SER A 223 19.00 -0.48 11.16
CA SER A 223 20.13 -1.36 11.52
C SER A 223 21.10 -0.76 12.53
N ASP A 224 21.14 0.57 12.67
CA ASP A 224 21.94 1.27 13.67
C ASP A 224 21.30 1.27 15.08
N PHE A 225 20.02 0.89 15.18
CA PHE A 225 19.23 0.98 16.40
C PHE A 225 18.85 -0.37 17.00
N ALA A 226 18.95 -1.46 16.24
CA ALA A 226 18.63 -2.81 16.71
C ALA A 226 19.65 -3.82 16.18
N SER A 227 20.04 -4.76 17.05
CA SER A 227 21.15 -5.68 16.77
C SER A 227 20.72 -7.11 16.38
N HIS A 228 19.44 -7.44 16.48
CA HIS A 228 18.89 -8.76 16.14
C HIS A 228 17.75 -8.65 15.14
N VAL A 229 17.72 -9.56 14.17
CA VAL A 229 16.58 -9.78 13.27
C VAL A 229 16.23 -11.25 13.27
N THR A 230 14.99 -11.57 13.57
CA THR A 230 14.45 -12.93 13.42
C THR A 230 13.59 -12.96 12.15
N GLU A 231 13.99 -13.79 11.20
CA GLU A 231 13.28 -13.96 9.92
C GLU A 231 11.98 -14.76 10.15
N THR A 232 11.03 -14.13 10.83
CA THR A 232 9.71 -14.72 11.10
C THR A 232 8.87 -14.85 9.83
N ARG A 233 9.07 -13.95 8.85
CA ARG A 233 8.28 -13.87 7.61
C ARG A 233 6.79 -13.98 7.90
N GLN A 234 6.34 -13.27 8.93
CA GLN A 234 4.97 -13.37 9.44
C GLN A 234 3.92 -12.72 8.54
N SER A 235 4.30 -11.74 7.74
CA SER A 235 3.41 -11.10 6.76
C SER A 235 4.21 -10.61 5.57
N TYR A 236 3.56 -10.54 4.41
CA TYR A 236 4.16 -9.91 3.23
C TYR A 236 3.60 -8.51 3.06
N ASP A 237 4.47 -7.53 2.99
CA ASP A 237 4.05 -6.16 2.71
C ASP A 237 4.22 -5.85 1.22
N GLN A 238 3.22 -5.22 0.67
CA GLN A 238 3.20 -4.73 -0.70
C GLN A 238 3.11 -3.21 -0.66
N GLY A 239 3.87 -2.57 -1.51
CA GLY A 239 3.69 -1.16 -1.76
C GLY A 239 2.62 -0.90 -2.81
N ILE A 240 2.08 0.30 -2.82
CA ILE A 240 1.07 0.74 -3.76
C ILE A 240 1.30 2.18 -4.19
N ASN A 241 1.28 2.41 -5.48
CA ASN A 241 1.34 3.73 -6.07
C ASN A 241 -0.06 4.19 -6.46
N MET A 242 -0.43 5.40 -6.06
CA MET A 242 -1.77 5.93 -6.20
C MET A 242 -1.74 7.37 -6.68
N ALA A 243 -2.82 7.80 -7.35
CA ALA A 243 -3.03 9.21 -7.67
C ALA A 243 -4.29 9.77 -7.00
N ASN A 244 -4.33 11.08 -6.76
CA ASN A 244 -5.57 11.77 -6.44
C ASN A 244 -6.50 11.74 -7.65
N MET A 245 -7.74 11.28 -7.45
CA MET A 245 -8.70 11.07 -8.56
C MET A 245 -9.04 12.37 -9.27
N ARG A 246 -9.25 13.49 -8.57
CA ARG A 246 -9.59 14.76 -9.22
C ARG A 246 -8.48 15.28 -10.12
N TRP A 247 -7.22 15.13 -9.67
CA TRP A 247 -6.08 15.47 -10.52
C TRP A 247 -5.98 14.53 -11.70
N TRP A 248 -6.10 13.22 -11.46
CA TRP A 248 -6.06 12.20 -12.50
C TRP A 248 -7.10 12.43 -13.59
N ASP A 249 -8.33 12.79 -13.21
CA ASP A 249 -9.43 13.06 -14.14
C ASP A 249 -9.23 14.34 -14.96
N SER A 250 -8.41 15.28 -14.47
CA SER A 250 -8.04 16.50 -15.22
C SER A 250 -6.99 16.24 -16.30
N LEU A 251 -6.33 15.07 -16.32
CA LEU A 251 -5.29 14.73 -17.26
C LEU A 251 -5.86 14.24 -18.59
N SER A 252 -5.17 14.55 -19.69
CA SER A 252 -5.40 13.89 -20.97
C SER A 252 -5.01 12.41 -20.90
N GLU A 253 -5.50 11.61 -21.86
CA GLU A 253 -5.13 10.20 -22.00
C GLU A 253 -3.62 10.01 -22.15
N GLU A 254 -2.96 10.90 -22.91
CA GLU A 254 -1.52 10.89 -23.10
C GLU A 254 -0.77 11.15 -21.79
N GLN A 255 -1.19 12.17 -21.03
CA GLN A 255 -0.60 12.47 -19.72
C GLN A 255 -0.77 11.32 -18.73
N ARG A 256 -1.96 10.70 -18.69
CA ARG A 256 -2.21 9.49 -17.87
C ARG A 256 -1.29 8.34 -18.26
N ARG A 257 -1.09 8.13 -19.56
CA ARG A 257 -0.17 7.11 -20.07
C ARG A 257 1.26 7.43 -19.66
N VAL A 258 1.73 8.67 -19.86
CA VAL A 258 3.07 9.11 -19.44
C VAL A 258 3.30 8.80 -17.97
N VAL A 259 2.35 9.13 -17.09
CA VAL A 259 2.46 8.84 -15.65
C VAL A 259 2.54 7.33 -15.39
N ARG A 260 1.66 6.52 -15.97
CA ARG A 260 1.67 5.06 -15.76
C ARG A 260 2.95 4.40 -16.26
N ASP A 261 3.40 4.76 -17.46
CA ASP A 261 4.59 4.18 -18.10
C ASP A 261 5.91 4.66 -17.47
N SER A 262 5.83 5.63 -16.56
CA SER A 262 7.00 6.14 -15.83
C SER A 262 7.37 5.33 -14.61
N PHE A 263 6.46 4.51 -14.05
CA PHE A 263 6.81 3.67 -12.91
C PHE A 263 7.85 2.61 -13.29
N PHE A 264 8.70 2.28 -12.31
CA PHE A 264 9.64 1.17 -12.48
C PHE A 264 8.84 -0.14 -12.56
N PRO A 265 9.05 -0.99 -13.59
CA PRO A 265 8.21 -2.16 -13.81
C PRO A 265 8.19 -3.11 -12.62
N ILE A 266 7.02 -3.50 -12.13
CA ILE A 266 6.87 -4.29 -10.89
C ILE A 266 7.63 -5.62 -10.93
N GLY A 267 7.63 -6.34 -12.05
CA GLY A 267 8.38 -7.59 -12.18
C GLY A 267 9.91 -7.40 -12.03
N ALA A 268 10.44 -6.27 -12.54
CA ALA A 268 11.84 -5.90 -12.37
C ALA A 268 12.11 -5.45 -10.92
N ALA A 269 11.19 -4.70 -10.29
CA ALA A 269 11.29 -4.28 -8.90
C ALA A 269 11.33 -5.48 -7.93
N ARG A 270 10.48 -6.48 -8.14
CA ARG A 270 10.49 -7.74 -7.39
C ARG A 270 11.83 -8.44 -7.49
N THR A 271 12.33 -8.61 -8.72
CA THR A 271 13.63 -9.24 -8.97
C THR A 271 14.78 -8.48 -8.31
N ASP A 272 14.82 -7.15 -8.45
CA ASP A 272 15.87 -6.30 -7.89
C ASP A 272 15.88 -6.34 -6.36
N ILE A 273 14.74 -6.17 -5.72
CA ILE A 273 14.61 -6.14 -4.26
C ILE A 273 14.92 -7.52 -3.65
N ARG A 274 14.35 -8.60 -4.19
CA ARG A 274 14.56 -9.95 -3.66
C ARG A 274 16.01 -10.40 -3.80
N LYS A 275 16.65 -10.08 -4.93
CA LYS A 275 18.10 -10.32 -5.12
C LYS A 275 18.94 -9.49 -4.15
N LEU A 276 18.59 -8.22 -3.96
CA LEU A 276 19.29 -7.34 -3.05
C LEU A 276 19.25 -7.84 -1.60
N ILE A 277 18.13 -8.40 -1.14
CA ILE A 277 17.97 -8.91 0.23
C ILE A 277 19.08 -9.89 0.60
N GLN A 278 19.56 -10.72 -0.33
CA GLN A 278 20.66 -11.66 -0.06
C GLN A 278 21.97 -10.93 0.24
N THR A 279 22.26 -9.85 -0.50
CA THR A 279 23.42 -9.00 -0.27
C THR A 279 23.30 -8.26 1.07
N LEU A 280 22.11 -7.71 1.37
CA LEU A 280 21.87 -6.99 2.62
C LEU A 280 22.04 -7.89 3.86
N ARG A 281 21.60 -9.16 3.79
CA ARG A 281 21.83 -10.13 4.86
C ARG A 281 23.31 -10.30 5.18
N SER A 282 24.13 -10.50 4.14
CA SER A 282 25.57 -10.68 4.30
C SER A 282 26.24 -9.46 4.90
N ASP A 283 25.84 -8.28 4.46
CA ASP A 283 26.38 -7.01 4.97
C ASP A 283 25.94 -6.75 6.43
N LEU A 284 24.68 -6.98 6.77
CA LEU A 284 24.19 -6.88 8.16
C LEU A 284 24.99 -7.77 9.11
N ILE A 285 25.24 -9.02 8.72
CA ILE A 285 26.06 -9.95 9.51
C ILE A 285 27.48 -9.39 9.67
N SER A 286 28.09 -8.87 8.62
CA SER A 286 29.43 -8.29 8.66
C SER A 286 29.54 -7.09 9.59
N ARG A 287 28.44 -6.32 9.74
CA ARG A 287 28.31 -5.18 10.68
C ARG A 287 27.97 -5.60 12.10
N GLY A 288 27.78 -6.91 12.36
CA GLY A 288 27.51 -7.45 13.69
C GLY A 288 26.04 -7.70 14.02
N THR A 289 25.12 -7.45 13.09
CA THR A 289 23.70 -7.81 13.27
C THR A 289 23.56 -9.33 13.35
N LYS A 290 22.79 -9.80 14.32
CA LYS A 290 22.47 -11.21 14.54
C LYS A 290 21.22 -11.57 13.76
N LEU A 291 21.38 -12.26 12.63
CA LEU A 291 20.26 -12.80 11.86
C LEU A 291 19.89 -14.20 12.33
N HIS A 292 18.63 -14.39 12.69
CA HIS A 292 18.10 -15.66 13.18
C HIS A 292 17.10 -16.22 12.17
N ARG A 293 17.33 -17.43 11.71
CA ARG A 293 16.35 -18.24 10.97
C ARG A 293 15.65 -19.17 11.93
N LEU A 294 14.33 -19.23 11.85
CA LEU A 294 13.54 -20.14 12.65
C LEU A 294 13.71 -21.57 12.15
N THR A 295 13.80 -22.53 13.09
CA THR A 295 13.56 -23.94 12.76
C THR A 295 12.08 -24.18 12.44
N ASP A 296 11.75 -25.33 11.84
CA ASP A 296 10.36 -25.67 11.53
C ASP A 296 9.50 -25.73 12.81
N GLU A 297 10.05 -26.25 13.93
CA GLU A 297 9.36 -26.29 15.21
C GLU A 297 9.10 -24.88 15.76
N GLN A 298 10.10 -23.98 15.67
CA GLN A 298 9.93 -22.60 16.09
C GLN A 298 8.88 -21.90 15.22
N ARG A 299 8.97 -22.03 13.88
CA ARG A 299 7.97 -21.48 12.97
C ARG A 299 6.56 -21.98 13.27
N LEU A 300 6.42 -23.27 13.54
CA LEU A 300 5.12 -23.87 13.90
C LEU A 300 4.52 -23.25 15.16
N GLN A 301 5.34 -22.90 16.16
CA GLN A 301 4.85 -22.19 17.35
C GLN A 301 4.26 -20.83 17.00
N TRP A 302 4.93 -20.04 16.16
CA TRP A 302 4.43 -18.75 15.68
C TRP A 302 3.10 -18.89 14.92
N VAL A 303 3.04 -19.81 13.96
CA VAL A 303 1.83 -20.08 13.18
C VAL A 303 0.67 -20.51 14.08
N THR A 304 0.92 -21.41 15.06
CA THR A 304 -0.12 -21.96 15.92
C THR A 304 -0.75 -20.89 16.82
N VAL A 305 0.07 -20.01 17.38
CA VAL A 305 -0.42 -18.94 18.27
C VAL A 305 -1.23 -17.92 17.47
N THR A 306 -0.78 -17.56 16.28
CA THR A 306 -1.38 -16.45 15.50
C THR A 306 -2.58 -16.89 14.66
N LYS A 307 -2.66 -18.14 14.23
CA LYS A 307 -3.77 -18.65 13.40
C LYS A 307 -5.14 -18.44 14.05
N LYS A 308 -5.21 -18.48 15.38
CA LYS A 308 -6.46 -18.27 16.13
C LYS A 308 -6.97 -16.81 16.05
N SER A 309 -6.10 -15.86 15.67
CA SER A 309 -6.46 -14.44 15.59
C SER A 309 -7.01 -14.03 14.22
N HIS A 310 -6.94 -14.87 13.17
CA HIS A 310 -7.35 -14.49 11.82
C HIS A 310 -8.81 -14.01 11.75
N ASP A 311 -9.75 -14.78 12.30
CA ASP A 311 -11.16 -14.39 12.29
C ASP A 311 -11.41 -13.11 13.09
N ALA A 312 -10.76 -12.97 14.25
CA ALA A 312 -10.86 -11.77 15.07
C ALA A 312 -10.29 -10.54 14.35
N ILE A 313 -9.18 -10.70 13.60
CA ILE A 313 -8.60 -9.63 12.76
C ILE A 313 -9.60 -9.21 11.68
N LEU A 314 -10.22 -10.17 10.99
CA LEU A 314 -11.20 -9.88 9.93
C LEU A 314 -12.45 -9.17 10.48
N ASP A 315 -12.93 -9.60 11.64
CA ASP A 315 -14.09 -8.98 12.30
C ASP A 315 -13.80 -7.55 12.75
N GLU A 316 -12.62 -7.32 13.28
CA GLU A 316 -12.20 -5.98 13.75
C GLU A 316 -11.92 -5.03 12.58
N ILE A 317 -11.33 -5.51 11.47
CA ILE A 317 -11.18 -4.71 10.24
C ILE A 317 -12.57 -4.29 9.73
N GLY A 318 -13.52 -5.21 9.72
CA GLY A 318 -14.88 -4.96 9.24
C GLY A 318 -14.95 -4.66 7.74
N GLY A 319 -15.94 -3.85 7.33
CA GLY A 319 -16.11 -3.45 5.93
C GLY A 319 -16.16 -4.65 4.97
N ARG A 320 -15.33 -4.61 3.93
CA ARG A 320 -15.18 -5.70 2.94
C ARG A 320 -14.01 -6.65 3.25
N ALA A 321 -13.53 -6.67 4.50
CA ALA A 321 -12.38 -7.50 4.87
C ALA A 321 -12.58 -9.00 4.54
N ARG A 322 -13.77 -9.53 4.82
CA ARG A 322 -14.09 -10.94 4.52
C ARG A 322 -14.17 -11.22 3.01
N ASP A 323 -14.59 -10.25 2.18
CA ASP A 323 -14.62 -10.38 0.73
C ASP A 323 -13.19 -10.39 0.17
N VAL A 324 -12.33 -9.48 0.65
CA VAL A 324 -10.89 -9.45 0.28
C VAL A 324 -10.22 -10.76 0.70
N TYR A 325 -10.50 -11.25 1.90
CA TYR A 325 -9.95 -12.53 2.38
C TYR A 325 -10.43 -13.71 1.52
N ALA A 326 -11.71 -13.76 1.18
CA ALA A 326 -12.27 -14.80 0.30
C ALA A 326 -11.60 -14.77 -1.09
N THR A 327 -11.35 -13.58 -1.63
CA THR A 327 -10.61 -13.41 -2.89
C THR A 327 -9.17 -13.94 -2.78
N ILE A 328 -8.50 -13.71 -1.66
CA ILE A 328 -7.15 -14.27 -1.42
C ILE A 328 -7.21 -15.80 -1.35
N VAL A 329 -8.18 -16.37 -0.63
CA VAL A 329 -8.34 -17.83 -0.51
C VAL A 329 -8.63 -18.46 -1.87
N GLU A 330 -9.44 -17.82 -2.70
CA GLU A 330 -9.67 -18.25 -4.09
C GLU A 330 -8.36 -18.25 -4.90
N GLY A 331 -7.60 -17.14 -4.83
CA GLY A 331 -6.30 -17.02 -5.49
C GLY A 331 -5.31 -18.08 -5.03
N LYS A 332 -5.26 -18.39 -3.72
CA LYS A 332 -4.40 -19.47 -3.17
C LYS A 332 -4.76 -20.83 -3.75
N ARG A 333 -6.06 -21.12 -3.89
CA ARG A 333 -6.54 -22.36 -4.50
C ARG A 333 -6.11 -22.45 -5.97
N ALA A 334 -6.33 -21.39 -6.74
CA ALA A 334 -5.95 -21.35 -8.15
C ALA A 334 -4.42 -21.45 -8.34
N PHE A 335 -3.63 -20.83 -7.45
CA PHE A 335 -2.18 -20.96 -7.47
C PHE A 335 -1.73 -22.40 -7.23
N ALA A 336 -2.30 -23.07 -6.23
CA ALA A 336 -1.99 -24.47 -5.92
C ALA A 336 -2.36 -25.44 -7.07
N GLU A 337 -3.44 -25.14 -7.80
CA GLU A 337 -3.86 -25.93 -8.98
C GLU A 337 -2.89 -25.79 -10.16
N GLN A 338 -2.16 -24.67 -10.29
CA GLN A 338 -1.15 -24.49 -11.34
C GLN A 338 0.17 -25.22 -11.05
N ALA A 339 0.43 -25.53 -9.77
CA ALA A 339 1.66 -26.21 -9.34
C ALA A 339 1.56 -27.75 -9.44
N ASN A 340 0.37 -28.32 -9.73
CA ASN A 340 0.09 -29.73 -9.93
C ASN A 340 -0.10 -30.04 -11.43
#